data_654035c9200f8ceb2aaef2d47442642c
#
_entry.id   654035c9200f8ceb2aaef2d47442642c
#
_cell.length_a   1.000
_cell.length_b   1.000
_cell.length_c   1.000
_cell.angle_alpha   90.00
_cell.angle_beta   90.00
_cell.angle_gamma   90.00
#
_symmetry.space_group_name_H-M   'P 1'
#
loop_
_entity.id
_entity.type
_entity.pdbx_description
1 polymer ?
#
loop_
_entity_poly.entity_id
_entity_poly.type
_entity_poly.pdbx_seq_one_letter_code
_entity_poly.pdbx_strand_id
1 'polypeptide(L)'
;MGGGSRRISSGAGGEIDMVIVDTTVWVDYLQGVRNAETDWLNAELDRQRLGLTDIILCEVLQGVPDDLIARQVDAALTKCEVFDMGGVALAREAARNYRTLRSRGYTVRKTIDCLIATFCLRGHHALLHRDRDFEPFEKLLGLSVVHP
;
A
#
# COMPACT_ATOMS: atom_id res chain seq x y z
N MET A 1 2.56 12.68 -25.09
CA MET A 1 1.53 11.85 -24.55
C MET A 1 2.04 10.53 -24.08
N GLY A 2 2.64 10.52 -22.96
CA GLY A 2 3.24 9.33 -22.43
C GLY A 2 2.25 8.32 -21.89
N GLY A 3 1.51 7.67 -22.75
CA GLY A 3 0.69 6.57 -22.36
C GLY A 3 1.48 5.30 -22.08
N GLY A 4 2.50 5.39 -21.24
CA GLY A 4 3.15 4.19 -20.79
C GLY A 4 2.11 3.31 -20.12
N SER A 5 1.87 2.13 -20.65
CA SER A 5 0.96 1.15 -20.09
C SER A 5 1.46 0.81 -18.67
N ARG A 6 0.78 1.34 -17.70
CA ARG A 6 1.07 1.07 -16.31
C ARG A 6 0.42 -0.23 -15.93
N ARG A 7 1.26 -1.20 -15.60
CA ARG A 7 0.77 -2.52 -15.28
C ARG A 7 0.24 -2.54 -13.86
N ILE A 8 -1.05 -2.78 -13.73
CA ILE A 8 -1.66 -3.17 -12.48
C ILE A 8 -1.98 -4.64 -12.62
N SER A 9 -1.34 -5.49 -11.81
CA SER A 9 -1.66 -6.90 -11.84
C SER A 9 -2.99 -7.10 -11.12
N SER A 10 -3.95 -7.66 -11.83
CA SER A 10 -5.26 -7.98 -11.29
C SER A 10 -5.32 -9.46 -11.00
N GLY A 11 -5.23 -9.82 -9.73
CA GLY A 11 -5.23 -11.24 -9.34
C GLY A 11 -6.61 -11.87 -9.29
N ALA A 12 -7.64 -11.16 -8.93
CA ALA A 12 -8.94 -11.73 -8.59
C ALA A 12 -10.09 -11.31 -9.50
N GLY A 13 -9.83 -10.69 -10.64
CA GLY A 13 -10.87 -10.37 -11.62
C GLY A 13 -11.88 -9.32 -11.21
N GLY A 14 -11.60 -8.51 -10.17
CA GLY A 14 -12.45 -7.40 -9.75
C GLY A 14 -11.96 -6.07 -10.30
N GLU A 15 -12.88 -5.11 -10.40
CA GLU A 15 -12.52 -3.74 -10.74
C GLU A 15 -11.68 -3.13 -9.61
N ILE A 16 -10.61 -2.41 -9.97
CA ILE A 16 -9.72 -1.76 -9.00
C ILE A 16 -10.28 -0.40 -8.67
N ASP A 17 -10.62 -0.19 -7.38
CA ASP A 17 -11.19 1.08 -6.90
C ASP A 17 -10.15 2.19 -6.88
N MET A 18 -8.95 1.91 -6.33
CA MET A 18 -7.89 2.90 -6.22
C MET A 18 -6.54 2.20 -5.95
N VAL A 19 -5.49 3.00 -5.91
CA VAL A 19 -4.16 2.53 -5.53
C VAL A 19 -3.86 2.99 -4.11
N ILE A 20 -3.55 2.04 -3.24
CA ILE A 20 -3.02 2.31 -1.90
C ILE A 20 -1.50 2.36 -2.00
N VAL A 21 -0.91 3.43 -1.50
CA VAL A 21 0.54 3.63 -1.52
C VAL A 21 1.10 3.24 -0.16
N ASP A 22 1.99 2.24 -0.16
CA ASP A 22 2.59 1.73 1.06
C ASP A 22 3.59 2.70 1.67
N THR A 23 3.83 2.54 2.96
CA THR A 23 4.83 3.32 3.71
C THR A 23 6.18 3.36 3.03
N THR A 24 6.64 2.23 2.49
CA THR A 24 7.95 2.12 1.82
C THR A 24 8.11 3.12 0.67
N VAL A 25 7.04 3.34 -0.07
CA VAL A 25 7.05 4.28 -1.20
C VAL A 25 6.93 5.72 -0.69
N TRP A 26 6.03 5.99 0.26
CA TRP A 26 5.87 7.33 0.82
C TRP A 26 7.16 7.84 1.45
N VAL A 27 7.85 7.00 2.24
CA VAL A 27 9.10 7.39 2.90
C VAL A 27 10.15 7.76 1.87
N ASP A 28 10.35 6.93 0.84
CA ASP A 28 11.28 7.24 -0.24
C ASP A 28 10.91 8.53 -0.97
N TYR A 29 9.63 8.70 -1.28
CA TYR A 29 9.14 9.89 -1.98
C TYR A 29 9.39 11.17 -1.18
N LEU A 30 9.08 11.15 0.12
CA LEU A 30 9.27 12.31 1.00
C LEU A 30 10.75 12.64 1.24
N GLN A 31 11.63 11.64 1.14
CA GLN A 31 13.07 11.82 1.27
C GLN A 31 13.75 12.16 -0.06
N GLY A 32 12.99 12.28 -1.13
CA GLY A 32 13.53 12.61 -2.45
C GLY A 32 14.27 11.46 -3.13
N VAL A 33 14.08 10.23 -2.65
CA VAL A 33 14.68 9.03 -3.27
C VAL A 33 13.93 8.72 -4.56
N ARG A 34 14.65 8.56 -5.65
CA ARG A 34 14.07 8.26 -6.96
C ARG A 34 14.23 6.78 -7.30
N ASN A 35 13.12 6.17 -7.66
CA ASN A 35 13.02 4.80 -8.15
C ASN A 35 11.75 4.67 -9.00
N ALA A 36 11.51 3.49 -9.54
CA ALA A 36 10.34 3.28 -10.41
C ALA A 36 9.02 3.61 -9.69
N GLU A 37 8.90 3.23 -8.41
CA GLU A 37 7.70 3.45 -7.62
C GLU A 37 7.48 4.92 -7.30
N THR A 38 8.52 5.63 -6.86
CA THR A 38 8.41 7.07 -6.58
C THR A 38 8.22 7.89 -7.85
N ASP A 39 8.80 7.50 -8.96
CA ASP A 39 8.57 8.13 -10.25
C ASP A 39 7.12 7.94 -10.70
N TRP A 40 6.58 6.74 -10.53
CA TRP A 40 5.16 6.47 -10.81
C TRP A 40 4.25 7.32 -9.92
N LEU A 41 4.53 7.36 -8.62
CA LEU A 41 3.75 8.16 -7.67
C LEU A 41 3.75 9.64 -8.06
N ASN A 42 4.92 10.18 -8.37
CA ASN A 42 5.05 11.58 -8.77
C ASN A 42 4.23 11.90 -10.04
N ALA A 43 4.23 10.99 -11.00
CA ALA A 43 3.49 11.16 -12.25
C ALA A 43 1.96 11.05 -12.04
N GLU A 44 1.51 10.27 -11.06
CA GLU A 44 0.10 9.92 -10.92
C GLU A 44 -0.63 10.63 -9.78
N LEU A 45 0.07 11.40 -8.93
CA LEU A 45 -0.51 12.06 -7.76
C LEU A 45 -1.79 12.85 -8.08
N ASP A 46 -1.83 13.52 -9.22
CA ASP A 46 -2.97 14.34 -9.62
C ASP A 46 -3.85 13.66 -10.68
N ARG A 47 -3.56 12.41 -11.04
CA ARG A 47 -4.25 11.72 -12.14
C ARG A 47 -5.10 10.55 -11.72
N GLN A 48 -4.78 9.93 -10.59
CA GLN A 48 -5.46 8.74 -10.12
C GLN A 48 -5.95 8.92 -8.69
N ARG A 49 -6.95 8.11 -8.33
CA ARG A 49 -7.37 8.02 -6.94
C ARG A 49 -6.31 7.24 -6.17
N LEU A 50 -5.63 7.94 -5.30
CA LEU A 50 -4.62 7.38 -4.42
C LEU A 50 -5.11 7.46 -2.98
N GLY A 51 -4.74 6.47 -2.19
CA GLY A 51 -5.13 6.41 -0.80
C GLY A 51 -4.05 5.81 0.07
N LEU A 52 -4.28 5.90 1.35
CA LEU A 52 -3.48 5.24 2.38
C LEU A 52 -4.40 4.87 3.53
N THR A 53 -3.90 3.98 4.38
CA THR A 53 -4.62 3.61 5.59
C THR A 53 -4.13 4.43 6.79
N ASP A 54 -4.90 4.43 7.87
CA ASP A 54 -4.51 5.02 9.15
C ASP A 54 -3.17 4.46 9.65
N ILE A 55 -2.92 3.17 9.44
CA ILE A 55 -1.66 2.53 9.85
C ILE A 55 -0.49 3.05 9.02
N ILE A 56 -0.66 3.21 7.71
CA ILE A 56 0.38 3.79 6.86
C ILE A 56 0.65 5.24 7.28
N LEU A 57 -0.39 6.02 7.54
CA LEU A 57 -0.24 7.39 8.05
C LEU A 57 0.59 7.40 9.33
N CYS A 58 0.27 6.51 10.26
CA CYS A 58 1.01 6.38 11.53
C CYS A 58 2.49 6.06 11.27
N GLU A 59 2.77 5.08 10.41
CA GLU A 59 4.14 4.69 10.10
C GLU A 59 4.95 5.84 9.48
N VAL A 60 4.34 6.59 8.57
CA VAL A 60 5.01 7.74 7.95
C VAL A 60 5.26 8.84 8.98
N LEU A 61 4.25 9.21 9.75
CA LEU A 61 4.36 10.32 10.70
C LEU A 61 5.31 10.02 11.86
N GLN A 62 5.40 8.77 12.32
CA GLN A 62 6.34 8.42 13.38
C GLN A 62 7.80 8.57 12.96
N GLY A 63 8.08 8.55 11.67
CA GLY A 63 9.43 8.65 11.12
C GLY A 63 9.92 10.08 10.89
N VAL A 64 9.05 11.10 11.03
CA VAL A 64 9.46 12.48 10.80
C VAL A 64 10.15 13.06 12.03
N PRO A 65 11.08 14.06 11.86
CA PRO A 65 11.95 14.49 12.96
C PRO A 65 11.27 15.39 14.01
N ASP A 66 10.22 16.14 13.66
CA ASP A 66 9.59 17.07 14.59
C ASP A 66 8.13 17.34 14.23
N ASP A 67 7.42 18.02 15.15
CA ASP A 67 5.99 18.28 15.04
C ASP A 67 5.65 19.20 13.87
N LEU A 68 6.51 20.15 13.52
CA LEU A 68 6.26 21.05 12.40
C LEU A 68 6.26 20.28 11.08
N ILE A 69 7.27 19.44 10.88
CA ILE A 69 7.36 18.59 9.67
C ILE A 69 6.23 17.58 9.67
N ALA A 70 5.87 17.01 10.83
CA ALA A 70 4.75 16.09 10.93
C ALA A 70 3.44 16.73 10.45
N ARG A 71 3.16 17.97 10.86
CA ARG A 71 1.97 18.69 10.39
C ARG A 71 1.98 18.93 8.87
N GLN A 72 3.14 19.27 8.32
CA GLN A 72 3.28 19.49 6.88
C GLN A 72 3.07 18.18 6.09
N VAL A 73 3.65 17.08 6.56
CA VAL A 73 3.50 15.76 5.94
C VAL A 73 2.05 15.28 6.06
N ASP A 74 1.44 15.42 7.24
CA ASP A 74 0.05 15.06 7.45
C ASP A 74 -0.87 15.83 6.50
N ALA A 75 -0.70 17.14 6.37
CA ALA A 75 -1.49 17.95 5.45
C ALA A 75 -1.31 17.51 3.99
N ALA A 76 -0.11 17.11 3.60
CA ALA A 76 0.15 16.61 2.25
C ALA A 76 -0.50 15.25 2.00
N LEU A 77 -0.36 14.31 2.94
CA LEU A 77 -0.91 12.96 2.79
C LEU A 77 -2.43 12.93 2.86
N THR A 78 -3.04 13.79 3.66
CA THR A 78 -4.51 13.83 3.81
C THR A 78 -5.21 14.48 2.63
N LYS A 79 -4.49 14.95 1.62
CA LYS A 79 -5.06 15.25 0.31
C LYS A 79 -5.46 13.98 -0.45
N CYS A 80 -4.84 12.86 -0.14
CA CYS A 80 -5.29 11.55 -0.59
C CYS A 80 -6.41 11.04 0.32
N GLU A 81 -7.11 9.99 -0.09
CA GLU A 81 -8.09 9.35 0.78
C GLU A 81 -7.40 8.57 1.88
N VAL A 82 -7.78 8.81 3.14
CA VAL A 82 -7.26 8.07 4.28
C VAL A 82 -8.36 7.16 4.81
N PHE A 83 -8.06 5.88 4.92
CA PHE A 83 -9.02 4.87 5.34
C PHE A 83 -8.73 4.38 6.75
N ASP A 84 -9.77 4.16 7.52
CA ASP A 84 -9.69 3.33 8.71
C ASP A 84 -9.53 1.87 8.27
N MET A 85 -8.57 1.17 8.85
CA MET A 85 -8.17 -0.14 8.32
C MET A 85 -9.25 -1.21 8.43
N GLY A 86 -10.07 -1.20 9.48
CA GLY A 86 -11.22 -2.12 9.52
C GLY A 86 -11.40 -2.96 10.78
N GLY A 87 -10.66 -2.70 11.83
CA GLY A 87 -10.90 -3.25 13.16
C GLY A 87 -10.89 -4.77 13.25
N VAL A 88 -11.84 -5.30 14.01
CA VAL A 88 -11.90 -6.75 14.36
C VAL A 88 -12.12 -7.63 13.13
N ALA A 89 -12.98 -7.22 12.22
CA ALA A 89 -13.25 -8.01 11.00
C ALA A 89 -12.00 -8.15 10.15
N LEU A 90 -11.29 -7.06 9.94
CA LEU A 90 -10.02 -7.10 9.19
C LEU A 90 -8.98 -7.93 9.92
N ALA A 91 -8.87 -7.79 11.24
CA ALA A 91 -7.90 -8.55 12.03
C ALA A 91 -8.09 -10.07 11.87
N ARG A 92 -9.34 -10.52 11.89
CA ARG A 92 -9.66 -11.94 11.70
C ARG A 92 -9.29 -12.43 10.30
N GLU A 93 -9.58 -11.64 9.29
CA GLU A 93 -9.28 -11.98 7.91
C GLU A 93 -7.77 -11.96 7.66
N ALA A 94 -7.05 -10.99 8.19
CA ALA A 94 -5.59 -10.92 8.10
C ALA A 94 -4.95 -12.14 8.77
N ALA A 95 -5.44 -12.54 9.95
CA ALA A 95 -4.94 -13.73 10.63
C ALA A 95 -5.16 -15.00 9.79
N ARG A 96 -6.30 -15.09 9.10
CA ARG A 96 -6.59 -16.20 8.19
C ARG A 96 -5.63 -16.21 7.00
N ASN A 97 -5.37 -15.05 6.41
CA ASN A 97 -4.41 -14.93 5.31
C ASN A 97 -3.00 -15.32 5.76
N TYR A 98 -2.60 -14.87 6.95
CA TYR A 98 -1.31 -15.24 7.53
C TYR A 98 -1.17 -16.77 7.64
N ARG A 99 -2.20 -17.43 8.19
CA ARG A 99 -2.17 -18.90 8.34
C ARG A 99 -2.14 -19.61 6.98
N THR A 100 -2.88 -19.10 6.00
CA THR A 100 -2.88 -19.64 4.63
C THR A 100 -1.50 -19.57 4.02
N LEU A 101 -0.84 -18.43 4.10
CA LEU A 101 0.52 -18.27 3.56
C LEU A 101 1.51 -19.16 4.31
N ARG A 102 1.41 -19.23 5.62
CA ARG A 102 2.26 -20.10 6.44
C ARG A 102 2.11 -21.57 6.05
N SER A 103 0.89 -22.03 5.80
CA SER A 103 0.63 -23.40 5.36
C SER A 103 1.25 -23.73 4.00
N ARG A 104 1.56 -22.71 3.22
CA ARG A 104 2.22 -22.84 1.91
C ARG A 104 3.70 -22.53 1.96
N GLY A 105 4.28 -22.43 3.15
CA GLY A 105 5.72 -22.24 3.35
C GLY A 105 6.18 -20.77 3.39
N TYR A 106 5.27 -19.82 3.47
CA TYR A 106 5.62 -18.39 3.53
C TYR A 106 5.31 -17.82 4.90
N THR A 107 6.33 -17.30 5.59
CA THR A 107 6.14 -16.62 6.86
C THR A 107 6.12 -15.13 6.63
N VAL A 108 5.01 -14.48 6.98
CA VAL A 108 4.91 -13.02 6.94
C VAL A 108 5.62 -12.46 8.16
N ARG A 109 6.64 -11.63 7.94
CA ARG A 109 7.49 -11.13 9.04
C ARG A 109 6.82 -10.04 9.87
N LYS A 110 5.96 -9.23 9.26
CA LYS A 110 5.32 -8.09 9.92
C LYS A 110 3.81 -8.22 9.86
N THR A 111 3.16 -8.19 11.00
CA THR A 111 1.70 -8.19 11.09
C THR A 111 1.08 -7.01 10.33
N ILE A 112 1.74 -5.84 10.37
CA ILE A 112 1.25 -4.64 9.67
C ILE A 112 1.16 -4.89 8.16
N ASP A 113 2.13 -5.54 7.55
CA ASP A 113 2.10 -5.85 6.12
C ASP A 113 0.93 -6.77 5.78
N CYS A 114 0.66 -7.75 6.65
CA CYS A 114 -0.48 -8.63 6.48
C CYS A 114 -1.81 -7.87 6.56
N LEU A 115 -1.92 -6.92 7.48
CA LEU A 115 -3.11 -6.05 7.60
C LEU A 115 -3.29 -5.18 6.37
N ILE A 116 -2.22 -4.55 5.90
CA ILE A 116 -2.28 -3.67 4.70
C ILE A 116 -2.69 -4.48 3.46
N ALA A 117 -2.05 -5.63 3.23
CA ALA A 117 -2.38 -6.47 2.10
C ALA A 117 -3.83 -6.97 2.16
N THR A 118 -4.29 -7.37 3.33
CA THR A 118 -5.67 -7.83 3.53
C THR A 118 -6.67 -6.71 3.29
N PHE A 119 -6.36 -5.48 3.74
CA PHE A 119 -7.20 -4.32 3.44
C PHE A 119 -7.35 -4.12 1.93
N CYS A 120 -6.25 -4.18 1.19
CA CYS A 120 -6.29 -4.04 -0.27
C CYS A 120 -7.09 -5.15 -0.93
N LEU A 121 -6.93 -6.39 -0.48
CA LEU A 121 -7.70 -7.52 -1.00
C LEU A 121 -9.21 -7.34 -0.77
N ARG A 122 -9.61 -6.94 0.42
CA ARG A 122 -11.03 -6.73 0.76
C ARG A 122 -11.68 -5.63 -0.07
N GLY A 123 -10.95 -4.54 -0.26
CA GLY A 123 -11.46 -3.36 -0.95
C GLY A 123 -11.27 -3.37 -2.45
N HIS A 124 -10.65 -4.42 -3.00
CA HIS A 124 -10.27 -4.46 -4.41
C HIS A 124 -9.39 -3.27 -4.82
N HIS A 125 -8.45 -2.90 -3.94
CA HIS A 125 -7.47 -1.86 -4.23
C HIS A 125 -6.18 -2.48 -4.74
N ALA A 126 -5.47 -1.78 -5.61
CA ALA A 126 -4.10 -2.14 -5.95
C ALA A 126 -3.15 -1.56 -4.89
N LEU A 127 -2.01 -2.19 -4.70
CA LEU A 127 -0.96 -1.73 -3.79
C LEU A 127 0.27 -1.32 -4.57
N LEU A 128 0.79 -0.14 -4.28
CA LEU A 128 2.11 0.31 -4.74
C LEU A 128 3.08 0.16 -3.57
N HIS A 129 4.11 -0.68 -3.72
CA HIS A 129 5.05 -0.97 -2.64
C HIS A 129 6.45 -1.23 -3.17
N ARG A 130 7.41 -1.22 -2.26
CA ARG A 130 8.80 -1.62 -2.49
C ARG A 130 9.26 -2.62 -1.44
N ASP A 131 8.41 -3.55 -1.06
CA ASP A 131 8.74 -4.57 -0.07
C ASP A 131 8.36 -5.95 -0.61
N ARG A 132 9.37 -6.79 -0.85
CA ARG A 132 9.15 -8.15 -1.35
C ARG A 132 8.30 -9.01 -0.42
N ASP A 133 8.12 -8.60 0.84
CA ASP A 133 7.25 -9.32 1.77
C ASP A 133 5.78 -9.31 1.33
N PHE A 134 5.40 -8.44 0.39
CA PHE A 134 4.07 -8.46 -0.24
C PHE A 134 3.96 -9.45 -1.40
N GLU A 135 5.05 -9.97 -1.93
CA GLU A 135 5.01 -10.87 -3.09
C GLU A 135 4.15 -12.12 -2.88
N PRO A 136 4.18 -12.81 -1.72
CA PRO A 136 3.33 -13.97 -1.52
C PRO A 136 1.83 -13.65 -1.58
N PHE A 137 1.44 -12.45 -1.16
CA PHE A 137 0.04 -12.00 -1.26
C PHE A 137 -0.39 -11.85 -2.72
N GLU A 138 0.48 -11.33 -3.56
CA GLU A 138 0.21 -11.22 -4.99
C GLU A 138 0.13 -12.60 -5.63
N LYS A 139 1.13 -13.45 -5.40
CA LYS A 139 1.23 -14.77 -6.03
C LYS A 139 0.13 -15.73 -5.60
N LEU A 140 -0.21 -15.75 -4.31
CA LEU A 140 -1.04 -16.81 -3.74
C LEU A 140 -2.45 -16.34 -3.37
N LEU A 141 -2.65 -15.06 -3.08
CA LEU A 141 -3.93 -14.55 -2.61
C LEU A 141 -4.58 -13.57 -3.59
N GLY A 142 -3.93 -13.27 -4.71
CA GLY A 142 -4.51 -12.42 -5.73
C GLY A 142 -4.46 -10.92 -5.44
N LEU A 143 -3.52 -10.48 -4.60
CA LEU A 143 -3.31 -9.06 -4.39
C LEU A 143 -2.94 -8.38 -5.70
N SER A 144 -3.65 -7.30 -6.04
CA SER A 144 -3.31 -6.47 -7.18
C SER A 144 -2.16 -5.54 -6.82
N VAL A 145 -1.12 -5.50 -7.65
CA VAL A 145 0.08 -4.71 -7.40
C VAL A 145 0.40 -3.86 -8.62
N VAL A 146 0.78 -2.61 -8.37
CA VAL A 146 1.27 -1.74 -9.44
C VAL A 146 2.74 -2.08 -9.72
N HIS A 147 3.03 -2.42 -10.97
CA HIS A 147 4.39 -2.68 -11.43
C HIS A 147 4.78 -1.57 -12.40
N PRO A 148 5.45 -0.52 -11.89
CA PRO A 148 5.83 0.63 -12.73
C PRO A 148 6.81 0.31 -13.83
#